data_126072d063f476df7524b0a868f488d7
#
_entry.id   126072d063f476df7524b0a868f488d7
#
_cell.length_a   1.000
_cell.length_b   1.000
_cell.length_c   1.000
_cell.angle_alpha   90.00
_cell.angle_beta   90.00
_cell.angle_gamma   90.00
#
_symmetry.space_group_name_H-M   'P 1'
#
loop_
_entity.id
_entity.type
_entity.pdbx_description
1 polymer ?
#
loop_
_entity_poly.entity_id
_entity_poly.type
_entity_poly.pdbx_seq_one_letter_code
_entity_poly.pdbx_strand_id
1 'polypeptide(L)' 'MERGKVKWFNAEKGFGFIERENGNDVFVHFSAIAMDGYKTLEEGTEVQFDIVEGMKDAQASNVTPIATV' A
#
# COMPACT_ATOMS: atom_id res chain seq x y z
N MET A 1 2.25 -5.46 11.80
CA MET A 1 1.91 -4.55 10.71
C MET A 1 2.93 -3.46 10.57
N GLU A 2 3.24 -3.10 9.36
CA GLU A 2 4.13 -1.98 9.11
C GLU A 2 3.32 -0.76 8.71
N ARG A 3 3.95 0.40 8.77
CA ARG A 3 3.35 1.65 8.35
C ARG A 3 4.19 2.29 7.28
N GLY A 4 3.53 3.03 6.41
CA GLY A 4 4.21 3.75 5.36
C GLY A 4 3.30 4.79 4.74
N LYS A 5 3.79 5.44 3.71
CA LYS A 5 3.02 6.40 2.94
C LYS A 5 2.95 5.96 1.49
N VAL A 6 1.80 6.18 0.89
CA VAL A 6 1.64 5.87 -0.52
C VAL A 6 2.55 6.79 -1.34
N LYS A 7 3.49 6.21 -2.04
CA LYS A 7 4.39 6.96 -2.90
C LYS A 7 3.66 7.39 -4.17
N TRP A 8 2.97 6.45 -4.77
CA TRP A 8 2.06 6.71 -5.88
C TRP A 8 1.18 5.47 -6.09
N PHE A 9 0.05 5.67 -6.72
CA PHE A 9 -0.85 4.58 -7.02
C PHE A 9 -1.59 4.90 -8.31
N ASN A 10 -1.64 3.95 -9.23
CA ASN A 10 -2.34 4.10 -10.49
C ASN A 10 -3.61 3.25 -10.46
N ALA A 11 -4.75 3.91 -10.29
CA ALA A 11 -6.03 3.21 -10.16
C ALA A 11 -6.44 2.49 -11.45
N GLU A 12 -6.03 2.99 -12.61
CA GLU A 12 -6.33 2.35 -13.88
C GLU A 12 -5.61 1.02 -14.04
N LYS A 13 -4.35 1.00 -13.65
CA LYS A 13 -3.54 -0.20 -13.74
C LYS A 13 -3.71 -1.10 -12.53
N GLY A 14 -4.17 -0.53 -11.42
CA GLY A 14 -4.45 -1.28 -10.22
C GLY A 14 -3.24 -1.61 -9.36
N PHE A 15 -2.19 -0.81 -9.43
CA PHE A 15 -1.01 -1.04 -8.59
C PHE A 15 -0.28 0.25 -8.28
N GLY A 16 0.60 0.17 -7.30
CA GLY A 16 1.42 1.31 -6.91
C GLY A 16 2.50 0.89 -5.95
N PHE A 17 3.08 1.86 -5.27
CA PHE A 17 4.13 1.62 -4.29
C PHE A 17 3.88 2.39 -3.01
N ILE A 18 4.27 1.78 -1.90
CA ILE A 18 4.20 2.38 -0.58
C ILE A 18 5.63 2.53 -0.08
N GLU A 19 5.98 3.74 0.36
CA GLU A 19 7.29 4.00 0.93
C GLU A 19 7.23 3.69 2.42
N ARG A 20 8.08 2.76 2.86
CA ARG A 20 8.15 2.39 4.27
C ARG A 20 9.01 3.38 5.06
N GLU A 21 8.80 3.41 6.37
CA GLU A 21 9.58 4.29 7.23
C GLU A 21 11.08 4.01 7.17
N ASN A 22 11.45 2.77 6.89
CA ASN A 22 12.87 2.41 6.78
C ASN A 22 13.45 2.66 5.39
N GLY A 23 12.67 3.31 4.52
CA GLY A 23 13.17 3.77 3.23
C GLY A 23 13.01 2.82 2.05
N ASN A 24 12.55 1.62 2.26
CA ASN A 24 12.34 0.66 1.17
C ASN A 24 10.90 0.73 0.65
N ASP A 25 10.76 0.77 -0.67
CA ASP A 25 9.45 0.77 -1.29
C ASP A 25 8.87 -0.64 -1.32
N VAL A 26 7.55 -0.73 -1.19
CA VAL A 26 6.83 -1.99 -1.23
C VAL A 26 5.77 -1.93 -2.31
N PHE A 27 5.70 -2.95 -3.14
CA PHE A 27 4.68 -3.06 -4.19
C PHE A 27 3.31 -3.30 -3.57
N VAL A 28 2.29 -2.62 -4.08
CA VAL A 28 0.91 -2.84 -3.64
C VAL A 28 0.01 -2.99 -4.86
N HIS A 29 -0.83 -4.02 -4.84
CA HIS A 29 -1.82 -4.28 -5.88
C HIS A 29 -3.20 -3.96 -5.31
N PHE A 30 -4.15 -3.53 -6.16
CA PHE A 30 -5.47 -3.13 -5.67
C PHE A 30 -6.18 -4.23 -4.89
N SER A 31 -5.90 -5.49 -5.20
CA SER A 31 -6.49 -6.62 -4.49
C SER A 31 -5.99 -6.74 -3.04
N ALA A 32 -4.88 -6.07 -2.74
CA ALA A 32 -4.31 -6.06 -1.39
C ALA A 32 -4.88 -4.95 -0.51
N ILE A 33 -5.67 -4.06 -1.09
CA ILE A 33 -6.27 -2.95 -0.36
C ILE A 33 -7.54 -3.40 0.32
N ALA A 34 -7.57 -3.31 1.65
CA ALA A 34 -8.72 -3.72 2.44
C ALA A 34 -9.66 -2.52 2.64
N MET A 35 -10.42 -2.21 1.61
CA MET A 35 -11.39 -1.11 1.62
C MET A 35 -12.67 -1.57 0.98
N ASP A 36 -13.79 -0.98 1.40
CA ASP A 36 -15.07 -1.19 0.74
C ASP A 36 -15.19 -0.24 -0.46
N GLY A 37 -15.81 -0.70 -1.52
CA GLY A 37 -16.06 0.11 -2.69
C GLY A 37 -14.87 0.27 -3.60
N TYR A 38 -14.67 1.47 -4.12
CA TYR A 38 -13.60 1.76 -5.07
C TYR A 38 -12.24 1.72 -4.40
N LYS A 39 -11.40 0.79 -4.84
CA LYS A 39 -10.10 0.57 -4.22
C LYS A 39 -9.04 1.44 -4.88
N THR A 40 -8.68 2.51 -4.20
CA THR A 40 -7.65 3.42 -4.66
C THR A 40 -6.92 4.02 -3.46
N LEU A 41 -5.70 4.49 -3.70
CA LEU A 41 -4.90 5.14 -2.68
C LEU A 41 -4.41 6.46 -3.23
N GLU A 42 -4.46 7.50 -2.39
CA GLU A 42 -3.95 8.80 -2.78
C GLU A 42 -2.49 8.93 -2.35
N GLU A 43 -1.71 9.61 -3.18
CA GLU A 43 -0.32 9.90 -2.90
C GLU A 43 -0.17 10.62 -1.56
N GLY A 44 0.75 10.16 -0.75
CA GLY A 44 0.99 10.75 0.56
C GLY A 44 0.11 10.23 1.69
N THR A 45 -0.86 9.37 1.38
CA THR A 45 -1.73 8.81 2.39
C THR A 45 -0.95 7.84 3.28
N GLU A 46 -1.13 7.97 4.60
CA GLU A 46 -0.53 7.02 5.53
C GLU A 46 -1.37 5.75 5.57
N VAL A 47 -0.70 4.63 5.49
CA VAL A 47 -1.35 3.32 5.49
C VAL A 47 -0.60 2.37 6.40
N GLN A 48 -1.30 1.34 6.85
CA GLN A 48 -0.67 0.22 7.52
C GLN A 48 -0.93 -1.03 6.71
N PHE A 49 -0.01 -1.96 6.76
CA PHE A 49 -0.06 -3.13 5.91
C PHE A 49 0.83 -4.24 6.46
N ASP A 50 0.61 -5.45 5.95
CA ASP A 50 1.47 -6.58 6.24
C ASP A 50 2.40 -6.79 5.06
N ILE A 51 3.58 -7.33 5.34
CA ILE A 51 4.54 -7.66 4.29
C ILE A 51 4.42 -9.12 3.94
N VAL A 52 4.25 -9.38 2.65
CA VAL A 52 4.29 -10.75 2.12
C VAL A 52 5.50 -10.81 1.20
N GLU A 53 6.42 -11.70 1.49
CA GLU A 53 7.56 -11.88 0.63
C GLU A 53 7.18 -12.70 -0.59
N GLY A 54 7.24 -12.04 -1.74
CA GLY A 54 7.01 -12.71 -3.00
C GLY A 54 8.28 -13.34 -3.52
N MET A 55 8.21 -13.83 -4.75
CA MET A 55 9.36 -14.49 -5.37
C MET A 55 10.49 -13.54 -5.71
N LYS A 56 10.20 -12.25 -5.85
CA LYS A 56 11.21 -11.25 -6.22
C LYS A 56 11.29 -10.11 -5.21
N ASP A 57 10.16 -9.54 -4.84
CA ASP A 57 10.12 -8.36 -4.00
C ASP A 57 9.06 -8.50 -2.93
N ALA A 58 9.24 -7.75 -1.85
CA ALA A 58 8.23 -7.67 -0.80
C ALA A 58 6.99 -6.98 -1.34
N GLN A 59 5.83 -7.51 -0.99
CA GLN A 59 4.55 -6.96 -1.39
C GLN A 59 3.72 -6.62 -0.17
N ALA A 60 2.96 -5.52 -0.26
CA ALA A 60 2.03 -5.15 0.78
C ALA A 60 0.76 -5.99 0.67
N SER A 61 0.23 -6.37 1.82
CA SER A 61 -1.01 -7.12 1.91
C SER A 61 -1.86 -6.51 3.01
N ASN A 62 -3.16 -6.65 2.90
CA ASN A 62 -4.10 -6.16 3.91
C ASN A 62 -3.89 -4.67 4.20
N VAL A 63 -3.73 -3.90 3.14
CA VAL A 63 -3.45 -2.47 3.23
C VAL A 63 -4.68 -1.71 3.66
N THR A 64 -4.55 -0.92 4.73
CA THR A 64 -5.64 -0.09 5.23
C THR A 64 -5.15 1.33 5.46
N PRO A 65 -5.92 2.35 5.07
CA PRO A 65 -5.56 3.72 5.39
C PRO A 65 -5.59 3.92 6.90
N ILE A 66 -4.65 4.69 7.40
CA ILE A 66 -4.65 5.06 8.81
C ILE A 66 -5.48 6.32 8.94
N ALA A 67 -6.55 6.23 9.71
CA ALA A 67 -7.40 7.38 9.92
C ALA A 67 -6.66 8.39 10.80
N THR A 68 -6.48 9.59 10.26
CA THR A 68 -5.95 10.70 11.04
C THR A 68 -7.13 11.56 11.48
N VAL A 69 -7.23 11.73 12.74
CA VAL A 69 -8.30 12.55 13.30
C VAL A 69 -7.79 13.95 13.53
#